data_42fa0883eea4a3f79325e18e82ca0cbe
#
_entry.id   42fa0883eea4a3f79325e18e82ca0cbe
#
_cell.length_a   1.000
_cell.length_b   1.000
_cell.length_c   1.000
_cell.angle_alpha   90.00
_cell.angle_beta   90.00
_cell.angle_gamma   90.00
#
_symmetry.space_group_name_H-M   'P 1'
#
loop_
_entity.id
_entity.type
_entity.pdbx_description
1 polymer ?
#
loop_
_entity_poly.entity_id
_entity_poly.type
_entity_poly.pdbx_seq_one_letter_code
_entity_poly.pdbx_strand_id
1 'polypeptide(L)'
;MTRAATLSLGYVAVYVALVGVASFIEMPVGRGFGAFQLNALIRVGSLAAAAVALVFTHGHAFPATNYLLAGLGIGLLTGAGSILYCFGLSYLPVSLVVTLSNLYIVVTIVLGIVVLHEPVTVLKIAGLACIVAGVLLLGHSPARYAAHPDASRASGRRQARGFVIMGIYIVLIGVGAFLEKPALKGLTATQLNALMGIAMTAVAGTALAVRGPRLPMTRRTLGVLGVGVMIGAASVFYFLGLRGLPVSVASAASNASVVVTVVLAAIFLHQPLGRARGAALALTLLGATLLALSTG
;
A
#
# COMPACT_ATOMS: atom_id res chain seq x y z
N MET A 1 -24.18 -10.63 8.22
CA MET A 1 -22.96 -10.91 7.39
C MET A 1 -23.00 -12.36 6.92
N THR A 2 -22.75 -12.59 5.64
CA THR A 2 -22.57 -13.96 5.11
C THR A 2 -21.25 -14.56 5.60
N ARG A 3 -21.21 -15.89 5.76
CA ARG A 3 -19.97 -16.62 6.14
C ARG A 3 -18.78 -16.27 5.24
N ALA A 4 -19.05 -16.02 3.95
CA ALA A 4 -18.04 -15.63 2.97
C ALA A 4 -17.47 -14.23 3.24
N ALA A 5 -18.32 -13.25 3.61
CA ALA A 5 -17.87 -11.91 3.94
C ALA A 5 -17.02 -11.88 5.22
N THR A 6 -17.38 -12.69 6.23
CA THR A 6 -16.58 -12.83 7.46
C THR A 6 -15.20 -13.40 7.19
N LEU A 7 -15.10 -14.45 6.36
CA LEU A 7 -13.82 -15.02 5.94
C LEU A 7 -12.96 -13.98 5.18
N SER A 8 -13.57 -13.25 4.27
CA SER A 8 -12.86 -12.23 3.47
C SER A 8 -12.35 -11.08 4.34
N LEU A 9 -13.10 -10.63 5.34
CA LEU A 9 -12.64 -9.67 6.35
C LEU A 9 -11.49 -10.24 7.19
N GLY A 10 -11.55 -11.53 7.54
CA GLY A 10 -10.44 -12.21 8.22
C GLY A 10 -9.14 -12.17 7.41
N TYR A 11 -9.21 -12.41 6.10
CA TYR A 11 -8.03 -12.28 5.22
C TYR A 11 -7.49 -10.85 5.19
N VAL A 12 -8.35 -9.83 5.10
CA VAL A 12 -7.92 -8.43 5.16
C VAL A 12 -7.30 -8.10 6.52
N ALA A 13 -7.82 -8.63 7.62
CA ALA A 13 -7.23 -8.44 8.95
C ALA A 13 -5.81 -9.04 9.05
N VAL A 14 -5.58 -10.23 8.47
CA VAL A 14 -4.23 -10.83 8.38
C VAL A 14 -3.30 -9.94 7.56
N TYR A 15 -3.76 -9.44 6.41
CA TYR A 15 -3.01 -8.48 5.61
C TYR A 15 -2.62 -7.25 6.43
N VAL A 16 -3.58 -6.63 7.14
CA VAL A 16 -3.39 -5.45 7.98
C VAL A 16 -2.32 -5.68 9.04
N ALA A 17 -2.38 -6.83 9.73
CA ALA A 17 -1.40 -7.20 10.73
C ALA A 17 0.01 -7.36 10.13
N LEU A 18 0.13 -8.14 9.05
CA LEU A 18 1.43 -8.41 8.40
C LEU A 18 2.05 -7.14 7.82
N VAL A 19 1.28 -6.31 7.10
CA VAL A 19 1.81 -5.05 6.54
C VAL A 19 2.15 -4.06 7.64
N GLY A 20 1.34 -3.98 8.70
CA GLY A 20 1.64 -3.11 9.85
C GLY A 20 2.95 -3.49 10.54
N VAL A 21 3.19 -4.80 10.76
CA VAL A 21 4.46 -5.31 11.31
C VAL A 21 5.61 -5.08 10.33
N ALA A 22 5.42 -5.36 9.04
CA ALA A 22 6.43 -5.15 8.02
C ALA A 22 6.87 -3.68 7.96
N SER A 23 5.92 -2.75 7.94
CA SER A 23 6.19 -1.31 7.94
C SER A 23 6.88 -0.84 9.23
N PHE A 24 6.56 -1.45 10.38
CA PHE A 24 7.28 -1.19 11.62
C PHE A 24 8.74 -1.65 11.55
N ILE A 25 9.00 -2.87 11.04
CA ILE A 25 10.37 -3.43 10.88
C ILE A 25 11.16 -2.64 9.82
N GLU A 26 10.50 -2.15 8.77
CA GLU A 26 11.13 -1.32 7.73
C GLU A 26 11.81 -0.07 8.33
N MET A 27 11.22 0.53 9.36
CA MET A 27 11.74 1.76 9.98
C MET A 27 13.21 1.63 10.44
N PRO A 28 13.63 0.62 11.23
CA PRO A 28 15.02 0.49 11.65
C PRO A 28 15.92 -0.09 10.56
N VAL A 29 15.46 -1.08 9.77
CA VAL A 29 16.29 -1.75 8.77
C VAL A 29 16.51 -0.90 7.52
N GLY A 30 15.56 -0.04 7.19
CA GLY A 30 15.62 0.87 6.04
C GLY A 30 16.54 2.07 6.22
N ARG A 31 17.01 2.32 7.45
CA ARG A 31 17.92 3.45 7.71
C ARG A 31 19.22 3.33 6.91
N GLY A 32 19.53 4.39 6.16
CA GLY A 32 20.73 4.45 5.32
C GLY A 32 20.52 4.00 3.88
N PHE A 33 19.32 3.50 3.52
CA PHE A 33 18.97 3.25 2.12
C PHE A 33 18.24 4.46 1.51
N GLY A 34 18.54 4.72 0.24
CA GLY A 34 17.74 5.67 -0.55
C GLY A 34 16.38 5.08 -0.93
N ALA A 35 15.41 5.95 -1.26
CA ALA A 35 14.04 5.54 -1.60
C ALA A 35 13.99 4.50 -2.74
N PHE A 36 14.81 4.67 -3.79
CA PHE A 36 14.87 3.72 -4.90
C PHE A 36 15.47 2.37 -4.50
N GLN A 37 16.46 2.36 -3.60
CA GLN A 37 17.06 1.12 -3.09
C GLN A 37 16.05 0.34 -2.24
N LEU A 38 15.35 1.02 -1.31
CA LEU A 38 14.29 0.42 -0.50
C LEU A 38 13.20 -0.17 -1.37
N ASN A 39 12.70 0.63 -2.32
CA ASN A 39 11.64 0.17 -3.23
C ASN A 39 12.07 -1.08 -4.00
N ALA A 40 13.27 -1.10 -4.59
CA ALA A 40 13.75 -2.25 -5.35
C ALA A 40 13.91 -3.50 -4.49
N LEU A 41 14.51 -3.39 -3.30
CA LEU A 41 14.70 -4.52 -2.39
C LEU A 41 13.37 -5.09 -1.89
N ILE A 42 12.43 -4.23 -1.51
CA ILE A 42 11.08 -4.64 -1.08
C ILE A 42 10.38 -5.39 -2.23
N ARG A 43 10.48 -4.89 -3.49
CA ARG A 43 9.86 -5.57 -4.64
C ARG A 43 10.47 -6.92 -4.93
N VAL A 44 11.79 -7.06 -4.84
CA VAL A 44 12.49 -8.35 -4.97
C VAL A 44 12.01 -9.34 -3.89
N GLY A 45 11.96 -8.91 -2.62
CA GLY A 45 11.44 -9.75 -1.54
C GLY A 45 9.97 -10.13 -1.74
N SER A 46 9.13 -9.18 -2.17
CA SER A 46 7.71 -9.44 -2.45
C SER A 46 7.53 -10.43 -3.60
N LEU A 47 8.33 -10.31 -4.66
CA LEU A 47 8.31 -11.25 -5.77
C LEU A 47 8.74 -12.66 -5.34
N ALA A 48 9.75 -12.78 -4.48
CA ALA A 48 10.18 -14.06 -3.94
C ALA A 48 9.04 -14.74 -3.16
N ALA A 49 8.32 -14.00 -2.30
CA ALA A 49 7.16 -14.51 -1.59
C ALA A 49 6.02 -14.92 -2.54
N ALA A 50 5.76 -14.12 -3.58
CA ALA A 50 4.74 -14.41 -4.57
C ALA A 50 5.08 -15.68 -5.38
N ALA A 51 6.35 -15.88 -5.75
CA ALA A 51 6.83 -17.08 -6.42
C ALA A 51 6.67 -18.33 -5.54
N VAL A 52 7.04 -18.24 -4.27
CA VAL A 52 6.84 -19.33 -3.31
C VAL A 52 5.36 -19.66 -3.17
N ALA A 53 4.49 -18.65 -2.97
CA ALA A 53 3.05 -18.86 -2.86
C ALA A 53 2.46 -19.50 -4.13
N LEU A 54 2.93 -19.12 -5.31
CA LEU A 54 2.49 -19.68 -6.59
C LEU A 54 2.84 -21.17 -6.70
N VAL A 55 4.05 -21.57 -6.28
CA VAL A 55 4.49 -22.97 -6.25
C VAL A 55 3.62 -23.80 -5.31
N PHE A 56 3.42 -23.35 -4.09
CA PHE A 56 2.63 -24.08 -3.09
C PHE A 56 1.14 -24.19 -3.42
N THR A 57 0.58 -23.25 -4.18
CA THR A 57 -0.83 -23.28 -4.57
C THR A 57 -1.07 -23.97 -5.91
N HIS A 58 -0.05 -24.61 -6.50
CA HIS A 58 -0.13 -25.26 -7.82
C HIS A 58 -0.69 -24.32 -8.90
N GLY A 59 -0.45 -23.00 -8.74
CA GLY A 59 -0.97 -21.95 -9.61
C GLY A 59 -0.23 -21.81 -10.96
N HIS A 60 0.38 -22.89 -11.48
CA HIS A 60 1.25 -22.84 -12.67
C HIS A 60 0.45 -22.73 -13.98
N ALA A 61 -0.80 -23.17 -14.00
CA ALA A 61 -1.66 -23.02 -15.17
C ALA A 61 -2.21 -21.60 -15.21
N PHE A 62 -1.57 -20.73 -15.96
CA PHE A 62 -2.09 -19.38 -16.16
C PHE A 62 -3.26 -19.39 -17.16
N PRO A 63 -4.29 -18.58 -16.91
CA PRO A 63 -5.44 -18.47 -17.80
C PRO A 63 -5.07 -17.73 -19.10
N ALA A 64 -6.09 -17.47 -19.94
CA ALA A 64 -5.95 -16.79 -21.21
C ALA A 64 -5.11 -15.50 -21.16
N THR A 65 -4.45 -15.19 -22.26
CA THR A 65 -3.49 -14.07 -22.44
C THR A 65 -3.99 -12.71 -21.91
N ASN A 66 -5.31 -12.44 -22.05
CA ASN A 66 -5.89 -11.17 -21.59
C ASN A 66 -5.73 -10.94 -20.08
N TYR A 67 -5.86 -11.98 -19.26
CA TYR A 67 -5.68 -11.87 -17.81
C TYR A 67 -4.19 -11.75 -17.42
N LEU A 68 -3.29 -12.39 -18.19
CA LEU A 68 -1.85 -12.20 -18.02
C LEU A 68 -1.46 -10.75 -18.26
N LEU A 69 -1.92 -10.18 -19.39
CA LEU A 69 -1.68 -8.77 -19.71
C LEU A 69 -2.29 -7.83 -18.68
N ALA A 70 -3.48 -8.13 -18.16
CA ALA A 70 -4.10 -7.37 -17.10
C ALA A 70 -3.24 -7.36 -15.83
N GLY A 71 -2.80 -8.53 -15.35
CA GLY A 71 -1.94 -8.64 -14.16
C GLY A 71 -0.61 -7.90 -14.31
N LEU A 72 0.06 -8.06 -15.46
CA LEU A 72 1.29 -7.32 -15.77
C LEU A 72 1.02 -5.81 -15.90
N GLY A 73 -0.06 -5.40 -16.57
CA GLY A 73 -0.44 -4.00 -16.73
C GLY A 73 -0.72 -3.32 -15.38
N ILE A 74 -1.45 -3.99 -14.47
CA ILE A 74 -1.66 -3.49 -13.10
C ILE A 74 -0.32 -3.34 -12.38
N GLY A 75 0.57 -4.34 -12.51
CA GLY A 75 1.91 -4.28 -11.94
C GLY A 75 2.75 -3.15 -12.52
N LEU A 76 2.65 -2.85 -13.80
CA LEU A 76 3.33 -1.69 -14.42
C LEU A 76 2.77 -0.36 -13.88
N LEU A 77 1.45 -0.22 -13.78
CA LEU A 77 0.82 0.99 -13.22
C LEU A 77 1.26 1.23 -11.77
N THR A 78 1.17 0.19 -10.93
CA THR A 78 1.53 0.29 -9.52
C THR A 78 3.04 0.42 -9.33
N GLY A 79 3.84 -0.22 -10.17
CA GLY A 79 5.30 -0.06 -10.24
C GLY A 79 5.70 1.36 -10.61
N ALA A 80 5.11 1.93 -11.67
CA ALA A 80 5.34 3.33 -12.05
C ALA A 80 4.92 4.29 -10.92
N GLY A 81 3.77 4.04 -10.28
CA GLY A 81 3.34 4.77 -9.09
C GLY A 81 4.41 4.72 -7.99
N SER A 82 4.96 3.56 -7.67
CA SER A 82 6.00 3.44 -6.63
C SER A 82 7.26 4.28 -6.93
N ILE A 83 7.60 4.45 -8.20
CA ILE A 83 8.68 5.35 -8.61
C ILE A 83 8.31 6.82 -8.44
N LEU A 84 7.06 7.19 -8.76
CA LEU A 84 6.57 8.55 -8.50
C LEU A 84 6.54 8.87 -7.01
N TYR A 85 6.22 7.89 -6.14
CA TYR A 85 6.34 8.04 -4.70
C TYR A 85 7.79 8.37 -4.29
N CYS A 86 8.78 7.63 -4.81
CA CYS A 86 10.19 7.91 -4.55
C CYS A 86 10.59 9.32 -5.01
N PHE A 87 10.08 9.78 -6.16
CA PHE A 87 10.27 11.18 -6.59
C PHE A 87 9.56 12.16 -5.66
N GLY A 88 8.33 11.88 -5.24
CA GLY A 88 7.61 12.70 -4.27
C GLY A 88 8.45 13.00 -3.03
N LEU A 89 9.13 11.99 -2.49
CA LEU A 89 10.05 12.11 -1.34
C LEU A 89 11.25 13.04 -1.61
N SER A 90 11.61 13.26 -2.88
CA SER A 90 12.69 14.17 -3.26
C SER A 90 12.22 15.64 -3.35
N TYR A 91 10.92 15.88 -3.46
CA TYR A 91 10.33 17.22 -3.65
C TYR A 91 9.54 17.73 -2.46
N LEU A 92 8.95 16.83 -1.68
CA LEU A 92 8.03 17.16 -0.58
C LEU A 92 8.51 16.52 0.73
N PRO A 93 8.14 17.07 1.89
CA PRO A 93 8.38 16.44 3.18
C PRO A 93 7.73 15.05 3.25
N VAL A 94 8.41 14.11 3.91
CA VAL A 94 7.95 12.70 4.03
C VAL A 94 6.52 12.62 4.57
N SER A 95 6.20 13.40 5.61
CA SER A 95 4.85 13.43 6.19
C SER A 95 3.78 13.79 5.17
N LEU A 96 4.07 14.76 4.30
CA LEU A 96 3.14 15.19 3.26
C LEU A 96 3.00 14.13 2.16
N VAL A 97 4.11 13.53 1.74
CA VAL A 97 4.09 12.43 0.74
C VAL A 97 3.26 11.25 1.24
N VAL A 98 3.49 10.81 2.50
CA VAL A 98 2.72 9.71 3.11
C VAL A 98 1.24 10.08 3.23
N THR A 99 0.90 11.30 3.62
CA THR A 99 -0.49 11.75 3.70
C THR A 99 -1.16 11.75 2.33
N LEU A 100 -0.51 12.35 1.32
CA LEU A 100 -1.04 12.40 -0.03
C LEU A 100 -1.16 11.01 -0.65
N SER A 101 -0.20 10.12 -0.37
CA SER A 101 -0.23 8.78 -0.94
C SER A 101 -1.49 7.99 -0.58
N ASN A 102 -2.05 8.20 0.60
CA ASN A 102 -3.28 7.52 1.02
C ASN A 102 -4.55 7.99 0.29
N LEU A 103 -4.49 9.14 -0.41
CA LEU A 103 -5.63 9.63 -1.17
C LEU A 103 -5.96 8.77 -2.41
N TYR A 104 -5.08 7.84 -2.81
CA TYR A 104 -5.38 6.88 -3.88
C TYR A 104 -6.69 6.11 -3.63
N ILE A 105 -7.04 5.89 -2.36
CA ILE A 105 -8.26 5.20 -1.95
C ILE A 105 -9.51 5.91 -2.45
N VAL A 106 -9.50 7.24 -2.46
CA VAL A 106 -10.62 8.02 -2.98
C VAL A 106 -10.87 7.66 -4.45
N VAL A 107 -9.79 7.60 -5.25
CA VAL A 107 -9.87 7.19 -6.66
C VAL A 107 -10.40 5.76 -6.79
N THR A 108 -9.85 4.82 -6.01
CA THR A 108 -10.28 3.42 -5.99
C THR A 108 -11.77 3.28 -5.68
N ILE A 109 -12.27 4.02 -4.68
CA ILE A 109 -13.67 3.95 -4.24
C ILE A 109 -14.59 4.59 -5.28
N VAL A 110 -14.23 5.75 -5.82
CA VAL A 110 -15.01 6.39 -6.87
C VAL A 110 -15.15 5.45 -8.06
N LEU A 111 -14.07 4.81 -8.49
CA LEU A 111 -14.11 3.82 -9.57
C LEU A 111 -14.93 2.58 -9.20
N GLY A 112 -14.86 2.10 -7.95
CA GLY A 112 -15.69 1.00 -7.47
C GLY A 112 -17.18 1.32 -7.53
N ILE A 113 -17.57 2.52 -7.13
CA ILE A 113 -18.95 2.99 -7.19
C ILE A 113 -19.41 3.19 -8.64
N VAL A 114 -18.63 3.91 -9.45
CA VAL A 114 -19.04 4.32 -10.81
C VAL A 114 -18.97 3.16 -11.79
N VAL A 115 -17.92 2.34 -11.75
CA VAL A 115 -17.66 1.30 -12.75
C VAL A 115 -18.18 -0.08 -12.32
N LEU A 116 -18.02 -0.44 -11.05
CA LEU A 116 -18.50 -1.73 -10.53
C LEU A 116 -19.91 -1.64 -9.92
N HIS A 117 -20.52 -0.44 -9.94
CA HIS A 117 -21.86 -0.19 -9.37
C HIS A 117 -21.98 -0.68 -7.92
N GLU A 118 -20.90 -0.49 -7.12
CA GLU A 118 -20.93 -0.87 -5.72
C GLU A 118 -21.97 -0.04 -4.95
N PRO A 119 -22.78 -0.68 -4.09
CA PRO A 119 -23.81 0.03 -3.34
C PRO A 119 -23.20 1.09 -2.42
N VAL A 120 -23.78 2.27 -2.45
CA VAL A 120 -23.40 3.38 -1.57
C VAL A 120 -24.32 3.38 -0.38
N THR A 121 -23.78 3.05 0.80
CA THR A 121 -24.54 3.12 2.07
C THR A 121 -24.00 4.27 2.93
N VAL A 122 -24.84 4.79 3.83
CA VAL A 122 -24.44 5.84 4.78
C VAL A 122 -23.23 5.40 5.61
N LEU A 123 -23.24 4.12 6.06
CA LEU A 123 -22.13 3.53 6.82
C LEU A 123 -20.82 3.52 6.00
N LYS A 124 -20.91 3.26 4.69
CA LYS A 124 -19.75 3.25 3.80
C LYS A 124 -19.17 4.65 3.65
N ILE A 125 -20.03 5.66 3.46
CA ILE A 125 -19.58 7.06 3.35
C ILE A 125 -18.97 7.53 4.68
N ALA A 126 -19.64 7.28 5.80
CA ALA A 126 -19.15 7.67 7.11
C ALA A 126 -17.82 6.97 7.46
N GLY A 127 -17.72 5.66 7.20
CA GLY A 127 -16.51 4.89 7.43
C GLY A 127 -15.33 5.40 6.60
N LEU A 128 -15.57 5.70 5.31
CA LEU A 128 -14.58 6.30 4.43
C LEU A 128 -14.13 7.67 4.93
N ALA A 129 -15.07 8.55 5.27
CA ALA A 129 -14.75 9.87 5.78
C ALA A 129 -13.90 9.80 7.07
N CYS A 130 -14.22 8.89 7.98
CA CYS A 130 -13.42 8.65 9.18
C CYS A 130 -12.00 8.17 8.87
N ILE A 131 -11.82 7.23 7.93
CA ILE A 131 -10.48 6.75 7.56
C ILE A 131 -9.67 7.88 6.92
N VAL A 132 -10.25 8.59 5.95
CA VAL A 132 -9.55 9.70 5.28
C VAL A 132 -9.18 10.78 6.30
N ALA A 133 -10.10 11.20 7.16
CA ALA A 133 -9.83 12.17 8.21
C ALA A 133 -8.74 11.69 9.18
N GLY A 134 -8.79 10.42 9.60
CA GLY A 134 -7.78 9.82 10.48
C GLY A 134 -6.40 9.82 9.85
N VAL A 135 -6.29 9.41 8.60
CA VAL A 135 -5.02 9.38 7.86
C VAL A 135 -4.48 10.80 7.63
N LEU A 136 -5.33 11.75 7.25
CA LEU A 136 -4.94 13.16 7.09
C LEU A 136 -4.44 13.75 8.41
N LEU A 137 -5.10 13.46 9.51
CA LEU A 137 -4.70 13.90 10.85
C LEU A 137 -3.36 13.30 11.28
N LEU A 138 -3.08 12.03 10.95
CA LEU A 138 -1.77 11.41 11.16
C LEU A 138 -0.65 12.12 10.40
N GLY A 139 -0.92 12.53 9.16
CA GLY A 139 0.05 13.24 8.33
C GLY A 139 0.40 14.64 8.82
N HIS A 140 -0.51 15.30 9.55
CA HIS A 140 -0.26 16.61 10.16
C HIS A 140 0.50 16.52 11.49
N SER A 141 0.60 15.34 12.09
CA SER A 141 1.39 15.17 13.30
C SER A 141 2.88 15.27 12.96
N PRO A 142 3.66 16.10 13.64
CA PRO A 142 5.10 16.22 13.39
C PRO A 142 5.78 14.90 13.74
N ALA A 143 5.82 13.98 12.77
CA ALA A 143 6.67 12.82 12.87
C ALA A 143 8.10 13.33 12.80
N ARG A 144 8.90 13.11 13.84
CA ARG A 144 10.35 13.30 13.84
C ARG A 144 11.04 12.25 12.94
N TYR A 145 10.52 12.05 11.74
CA TYR A 145 11.31 11.44 10.68
C TYR A 145 12.19 12.56 10.16
N ALA A 146 13.49 12.41 10.36
CA ALA A 146 14.48 13.29 9.81
C ALA A 146 14.32 13.32 8.29
N ALA A 147 13.43 14.19 7.83
CA ALA A 147 13.35 14.58 6.43
C ALA A 147 14.69 15.25 6.10
N HIS A 148 15.15 15.06 4.89
CA HIS A 148 16.25 15.86 4.37
C HIS A 148 15.98 17.35 4.70
N PRO A 149 16.90 18.04 5.40
CA PRO A 149 16.70 19.44 5.85
C PRO A 149 16.35 20.39 4.70
N ASP A 150 16.70 20.03 3.48
CA ASP A 150 16.52 20.84 2.27
C ASP A 150 15.08 20.84 1.71
N ALA A 151 14.23 19.88 2.09
CA ALA A 151 12.86 19.81 1.55
C ALA A 151 11.95 20.92 2.12
N SER A 152 12.24 21.45 3.30
CA SER A 152 11.45 22.53 3.95
C SER A 152 11.69 23.92 3.36
N ARG A 153 12.80 24.11 2.62
CA ARG A 153 13.19 25.38 1.99
C ARG A 153 12.98 25.40 0.47
N ALA A 154 12.25 24.41 -0.07
CA ALA A 154 12.02 24.35 -1.52
C ALA A 154 11.25 25.56 -2.03
N SER A 155 11.72 26.15 -3.14
CA SER A 155 10.99 27.23 -3.83
C SER A 155 9.60 26.75 -4.25
N GLY A 156 8.60 27.66 -4.33
CA GLY A 156 7.22 27.32 -4.67
C GLY A 156 7.07 26.46 -5.95
N ARG A 157 7.93 26.67 -6.96
CA ARG A 157 8.01 25.83 -8.17
C ARG A 157 8.39 24.38 -7.89
N ARG A 158 9.29 24.14 -6.96
CA ARG A 158 9.73 22.78 -6.61
C ARG A 158 8.62 22.03 -5.87
N GLN A 159 7.92 22.71 -4.96
CA GLN A 159 6.76 22.13 -4.28
C GLN A 159 5.61 21.83 -5.26
N ALA A 160 5.30 22.74 -6.19
CA ALA A 160 4.27 22.51 -7.21
C ALA A 160 4.54 21.25 -8.03
N ARG A 161 5.80 21.01 -8.45
CA ARG A 161 6.20 19.76 -9.12
C ARG A 161 5.96 18.53 -8.26
N GLY A 162 6.28 18.60 -6.96
CA GLY A 162 6.02 17.52 -6.02
C GLY A 162 4.52 17.19 -5.93
N PHE A 163 3.64 18.18 -5.86
CA PHE A 163 2.18 17.99 -5.85
C PHE A 163 1.68 17.35 -7.15
N VAL A 164 2.18 17.79 -8.32
CA VAL A 164 1.81 17.18 -9.61
C VAL A 164 2.23 15.71 -9.65
N ILE A 165 3.48 15.39 -9.24
CA ILE A 165 3.98 14.01 -9.17
C ILE A 165 3.09 13.17 -8.26
N MET A 166 2.74 13.66 -7.07
CA MET A 166 1.85 12.95 -6.15
C MET A 166 0.42 12.82 -6.67
N GLY A 167 -0.07 13.81 -7.41
CA GLY A 167 -1.37 13.71 -8.09
C GLY A 167 -1.40 12.58 -9.11
N ILE A 168 -0.37 12.46 -9.95
CA ILE A 168 -0.24 11.36 -10.91
C ILE A 168 -0.11 10.00 -10.16
N TYR A 169 0.68 9.95 -9.09
CA TYR A 169 0.81 8.79 -8.22
C TYR A 169 -0.57 8.32 -7.72
N ILE A 170 -1.37 9.23 -7.16
CA ILE A 170 -2.69 8.94 -6.59
C ILE A 170 -3.60 8.30 -7.65
N VAL A 171 -3.60 8.84 -8.86
CA VAL A 171 -4.41 8.31 -9.97
C VAL A 171 -3.90 6.92 -10.38
N LEU A 172 -2.59 6.74 -10.61
CA LEU A 172 -2.04 5.46 -11.05
C LEU A 172 -2.26 4.34 -10.02
N ILE A 173 -2.00 4.61 -8.75
CA ILE A 173 -2.21 3.61 -7.69
C ILE A 173 -3.70 3.35 -7.49
N GLY A 174 -4.55 4.38 -7.52
CA GLY A 174 -5.99 4.23 -7.34
C GLY A 174 -6.64 3.42 -8.47
N VAL A 175 -6.24 3.67 -9.71
CA VAL A 175 -6.67 2.87 -10.88
C VAL A 175 -6.12 1.46 -10.78
N GLY A 176 -4.85 1.28 -10.43
CA GLY A 176 -4.23 -0.04 -10.23
C GLY A 176 -5.00 -0.87 -9.20
N ALA A 177 -5.22 -0.31 -8.01
CA ALA A 177 -5.97 -0.97 -6.93
C ALA A 177 -7.42 -1.29 -7.31
N PHE A 178 -8.08 -0.43 -8.10
CA PHE A 178 -9.40 -0.73 -8.65
C PHE A 178 -9.36 -1.92 -9.61
N LEU A 179 -8.38 -1.97 -10.52
CA LEU A 179 -8.27 -3.02 -11.55
C LEU A 179 -7.94 -4.41 -10.98
N GLU A 180 -7.41 -4.50 -9.77
CA GLU A 180 -7.15 -5.76 -9.07
C GLU A 180 -8.44 -6.59 -8.92
N LYS A 181 -9.58 -5.96 -8.60
CA LYS A 181 -10.86 -6.65 -8.43
C LYS A 181 -11.35 -7.33 -9.70
N PRO A 182 -11.48 -6.67 -10.86
CA PRO A 182 -11.85 -7.34 -12.11
C PRO A 182 -10.80 -8.37 -12.56
N ALA A 183 -9.51 -8.16 -12.34
CA ALA A 183 -8.47 -9.13 -12.68
C ALA A 183 -8.62 -10.46 -11.92
N LEU A 184 -9.10 -10.41 -10.67
CA LEU A 184 -9.37 -11.61 -9.86
C LEU A 184 -10.54 -12.45 -10.34
N LYS A 185 -11.30 -12.03 -11.37
CA LYS A 185 -12.31 -12.87 -12.02
C LYS A 185 -11.67 -13.99 -12.85
N GLY A 186 -10.47 -13.77 -13.38
CA GLY A 186 -9.75 -14.75 -14.20
C GLY A 186 -8.40 -15.19 -13.63
N LEU A 187 -7.89 -14.52 -12.60
CA LEU A 187 -6.63 -14.85 -11.92
C LEU A 187 -6.88 -15.33 -10.49
N THR A 188 -6.07 -16.27 -10.02
CA THR A 188 -6.01 -16.56 -8.59
C THR A 188 -5.28 -15.42 -7.86
N ALA A 189 -5.45 -15.33 -6.54
CA ALA A 189 -4.76 -14.35 -5.72
C ALA A 189 -3.22 -14.43 -5.87
N THR A 190 -2.70 -15.65 -5.93
CA THR A 190 -1.25 -15.91 -6.09
C THR A 190 -0.75 -15.59 -7.49
N GLN A 191 -1.54 -15.88 -8.54
CA GLN A 191 -1.21 -15.51 -9.92
C GLN A 191 -1.16 -13.99 -10.10
N LEU A 192 -2.18 -13.26 -9.61
CA LEU A 192 -2.19 -11.81 -9.68
C LEU A 192 -0.99 -11.21 -8.93
N ASN A 193 -0.72 -11.70 -7.71
CA ASN A 193 0.43 -11.25 -6.92
C ASN A 193 1.76 -11.48 -7.64
N ALA A 194 1.93 -12.64 -8.29
CA ALA A 194 3.15 -12.97 -9.03
C ALA A 194 3.33 -12.07 -10.27
N LEU A 195 2.28 -11.90 -11.09
CA LEU A 195 2.33 -11.07 -12.29
C LEU A 195 2.60 -9.60 -11.95
N MET A 196 1.89 -9.06 -10.96
CA MET A 196 2.16 -7.72 -10.47
C MET A 196 3.60 -7.61 -9.91
N GLY A 197 4.03 -8.60 -9.12
CA GLY A 197 5.36 -8.65 -8.56
C GLY A 197 6.47 -8.61 -9.62
N ILE A 198 6.33 -9.36 -10.71
CA ILE A 198 7.27 -9.34 -11.85
C ILE A 198 7.36 -7.94 -12.45
N ALA A 199 6.24 -7.34 -12.80
CA ALA A 199 6.20 -6.03 -13.44
C ALA A 199 6.71 -4.92 -12.50
N MET A 200 6.27 -4.91 -11.23
CA MET A 200 6.75 -3.95 -10.23
C MET A 200 8.25 -4.06 -9.97
N THR A 201 8.78 -5.29 -9.92
CA THR A 201 10.22 -5.53 -9.71
C THR A 201 11.03 -5.08 -10.92
N ALA A 202 10.54 -5.33 -12.13
CA ALA A 202 11.18 -4.85 -13.36
C ALA A 202 11.26 -3.31 -13.39
N VAL A 203 10.15 -2.62 -13.07
CA VAL A 203 10.11 -1.15 -13.02
C VAL A 203 11.05 -0.61 -11.93
N ALA A 204 11.00 -1.18 -10.72
CA ALA A 204 11.84 -0.74 -9.61
C ALA A 204 13.32 -1.00 -9.86
N GLY A 205 13.67 -2.16 -10.45
CA GLY A 205 15.03 -2.52 -10.84
C GLY A 205 15.59 -1.60 -11.93
N THR A 206 14.79 -1.30 -12.95
CA THR A 206 15.18 -0.35 -14.00
C THR A 206 15.42 1.06 -13.43
N ALA A 207 14.51 1.54 -12.56
CA ALA A 207 14.65 2.84 -11.93
C ALA A 207 15.91 2.91 -11.03
N LEU A 208 16.20 1.83 -10.30
CA LEU A 208 17.40 1.74 -9.48
C LEU A 208 18.66 1.73 -10.36
N ALA A 209 18.66 0.98 -11.46
CA ALA A 209 19.79 0.90 -12.37
C ALA A 209 20.13 2.25 -13.04
N VAL A 210 19.08 3.03 -13.37
CA VAL A 210 19.25 4.33 -14.06
C VAL A 210 19.58 5.47 -13.08
N ARG A 211 19.03 5.45 -11.86
CA ARG A 211 19.07 6.62 -10.96
C ARG A 211 19.53 6.32 -9.55
N GLY A 212 19.64 5.05 -9.19
CA GLY A 212 19.99 4.66 -7.83
C GLY A 212 21.48 4.46 -7.61
N PRO A 213 21.97 4.72 -6.40
CA PRO A 213 23.30 4.29 -5.99
C PRO A 213 23.34 2.75 -5.92
N ARG A 214 24.56 2.19 -6.01
CA ARG A 214 24.78 0.75 -5.86
C ARG A 214 24.18 0.24 -4.54
N LEU A 215 23.61 -0.97 -4.57
CA LEU A 215 23.06 -1.62 -3.39
C LEU A 215 24.19 -2.02 -2.44
N PRO A 216 24.18 -1.56 -1.19
CA PRO A 216 25.12 -2.04 -0.20
C PRO A 216 24.73 -3.47 0.21
N MET A 217 25.65 -4.43 0.12
CA MET A 217 25.46 -5.81 0.58
C MET A 217 25.76 -5.90 2.08
N THR A 218 24.75 -5.62 2.90
CA THR A 218 24.83 -5.61 4.36
C THR A 218 23.77 -6.52 4.99
N ARG A 219 23.90 -6.83 6.29
CA ARG A 219 22.83 -7.54 7.02
C ARG A 219 21.47 -6.80 6.97
N ARG A 220 21.50 -5.47 6.87
CA ARG A 220 20.27 -4.67 6.71
C ARG A 220 19.58 -4.92 5.37
N THR A 221 20.33 -5.22 4.31
CA THR A 221 19.78 -5.60 3.00
C THR A 221 18.89 -6.85 3.13
N LEU A 222 19.35 -7.86 3.88
CA LEU A 222 18.53 -9.05 4.18
C LEU A 222 17.28 -8.69 4.99
N GLY A 223 17.40 -7.75 5.92
CA GLY A 223 16.24 -7.24 6.68
C GLY A 223 15.21 -6.58 5.78
N VAL A 224 15.63 -5.73 4.83
CA VAL A 224 14.71 -5.09 3.87
C VAL A 224 14.10 -6.11 2.90
N LEU A 225 14.85 -7.10 2.45
CA LEU A 225 14.30 -8.22 1.66
C LEU A 225 13.24 -8.99 2.46
N GLY A 226 13.50 -9.25 3.76
CA GLY A 226 12.54 -9.90 4.66
C GLY A 226 11.24 -9.08 4.81
N VAL A 227 11.34 -7.76 4.92
CA VAL A 227 10.16 -6.86 4.88
C VAL A 227 9.40 -7.05 3.57
N GLY A 228 10.11 -7.11 2.44
CA GLY A 228 9.50 -7.38 1.14
C GLY A 228 8.77 -8.72 1.10
N VAL A 229 9.39 -9.79 1.63
CA VAL A 229 8.76 -11.12 1.73
C VAL A 229 7.47 -11.05 2.55
N MET A 230 7.46 -10.35 3.68
CA MET A 230 6.26 -10.17 4.50
C MET A 230 5.15 -9.42 3.73
N ILE A 231 5.50 -8.36 3.02
CA ILE A 231 4.55 -7.59 2.20
C ILE A 231 3.99 -8.45 1.06
N GLY A 232 4.84 -9.20 0.37
CA GLY A 232 4.42 -10.09 -0.71
C GLY A 232 3.49 -11.21 -0.23
N ALA A 233 3.79 -11.82 0.91
CA ALA A 233 2.91 -12.81 1.55
C ALA A 233 1.58 -12.18 1.99
N ALA A 234 1.62 -10.99 2.60
CA ALA A 234 0.43 -10.24 2.99
C ALA A 234 -0.47 -9.94 1.80
N SER A 235 0.09 -9.57 0.64
CA SER A 235 -0.68 -9.25 -0.57
C SER A 235 -1.56 -10.41 -1.04
N VAL A 236 -1.13 -11.67 -0.84
CA VAL A 236 -1.97 -12.85 -1.14
C VAL A 236 -3.25 -12.81 -0.29
N PHE A 237 -3.13 -12.52 1.00
CA PHE A 237 -4.29 -12.42 1.89
C PHE A 237 -5.20 -11.24 1.50
N TYR A 238 -4.62 -10.11 1.09
CA TYR A 238 -5.40 -8.99 0.58
C TYR A 238 -6.23 -9.40 -0.65
N PHE A 239 -5.63 -10.06 -1.63
CA PHE A 239 -6.33 -10.50 -2.83
C PHE A 239 -7.38 -11.58 -2.54
N LEU A 240 -7.14 -12.48 -1.58
CA LEU A 240 -8.14 -13.42 -1.09
C LEU A 240 -9.34 -12.69 -0.48
N GLY A 241 -9.09 -11.67 0.34
CA GLY A 241 -10.13 -10.83 0.90
C GLY A 241 -10.90 -10.02 -0.15
N LEU A 242 -10.18 -9.46 -1.13
CA LEU A 242 -10.75 -8.66 -2.20
C LEU A 242 -11.70 -9.46 -3.11
N ARG A 243 -11.56 -10.78 -3.21
CA ARG A 243 -12.50 -11.62 -3.94
C ARG A 243 -13.93 -11.55 -3.38
N GLY A 244 -14.07 -11.56 -2.05
CA GLY A 244 -15.37 -11.61 -1.39
C GLY A 244 -15.88 -10.27 -0.86
N LEU A 245 -15.09 -9.18 -0.96
CA LEU A 245 -15.46 -7.85 -0.50
C LEU A 245 -15.59 -6.86 -1.66
N PRO A 246 -16.41 -5.81 -1.54
CA PRO A 246 -16.34 -4.64 -2.40
C PRO A 246 -14.93 -4.04 -2.40
N VAL A 247 -14.47 -3.53 -3.57
CA VAL A 247 -13.11 -2.96 -3.67
C VAL A 247 -12.94 -1.76 -2.73
N SER A 248 -14.00 -0.97 -2.59
CA SER A 248 -14.03 0.17 -1.67
C SER A 248 -13.80 -0.23 -0.21
N VAL A 249 -14.40 -1.33 0.23
CA VAL A 249 -14.27 -1.84 1.61
C VAL A 249 -12.88 -2.43 1.84
N ALA A 250 -12.40 -3.30 0.94
CA ALA A 250 -11.10 -3.94 1.06
C ALA A 250 -9.96 -2.91 1.07
N SER A 251 -9.98 -1.94 0.13
CA SER A 251 -8.96 -0.91 0.03
C SER A 251 -8.95 0.04 1.24
N ALA A 252 -10.14 0.41 1.74
CA ALA A 252 -10.22 1.27 2.91
C ALA A 252 -9.79 0.53 4.20
N ALA A 253 -10.22 -0.73 4.38
CA ALA A 253 -9.83 -1.55 5.53
C ALA A 253 -8.31 -1.82 5.56
N SER A 254 -7.66 -1.95 4.40
CA SER A 254 -6.21 -2.18 4.31
C SER A 254 -5.38 -1.07 4.97
N ASN A 255 -5.90 0.17 5.01
CA ASN A 255 -5.23 1.29 5.71
C ASN A 255 -5.19 1.16 7.22
N ALA A 256 -5.96 0.29 7.83
CA ALA A 256 -5.83 -0.01 9.24
C ALA A 256 -4.43 -0.55 9.60
N SER A 257 -3.63 -0.99 8.62
CA SER A 257 -2.22 -1.37 8.80
C SER A 257 -1.37 -0.24 9.38
N VAL A 258 -1.70 1.02 9.07
CA VAL A 258 -1.05 2.19 9.66
C VAL A 258 -1.24 2.25 11.17
N VAL A 259 -2.41 1.83 11.67
CA VAL A 259 -2.71 1.76 13.11
C VAL A 259 -1.77 0.77 13.78
N VAL A 260 -1.62 -0.44 13.19
CA VAL A 260 -0.72 -1.46 13.72
C VAL A 260 0.73 -0.93 13.76
N THR A 261 1.18 -0.30 12.69
CA THR A 261 2.52 0.30 12.60
C THR A 261 2.75 1.34 13.71
N VAL A 262 1.79 2.25 13.91
CA VAL A 262 1.92 3.34 14.91
C VAL A 262 1.87 2.79 16.34
N VAL A 263 1.00 1.81 16.61
CA VAL A 263 0.93 1.15 17.93
C VAL A 263 2.23 0.43 18.24
N LEU A 264 2.79 -0.33 17.29
CA LEU A 264 4.08 -0.99 17.47
C LEU A 264 5.21 0.03 17.68
N ALA A 265 5.22 1.14 16.92
CA ALA A 265 6.20 2.19 17.11
C ALA A 265 6.07 2.89 18.48
N ALA A 266 4.86 3.06 18.99
CA ALA A 266 4.64 3.60 20.33
C ALA A 266 5.16 2.66 21.42
N ILE A 267 4.90 1.35 21.30
CA ILE A 267 5.30 0.35 22.29
C ILE A 267 6.82 0.13 22.25
N PHE A 268 7.38 -0.20 21.09
CA PHE A 268 8.78 -0.64 20.99
C PHE A 268 9.79 0.49 20.78
N LEU A 269 9.39 1.60 20.11
CA LEU A 269 10.25 2.76 19.92
C LEU A 269 9.96 3.88 20.94
N HIS A 270 9.06 3.61 21.91
CA HIS A 270 8.68 4.56 22.97
C HIS A 270 8.30 5.94 22.41
N GLN A 271 7.66 5.96 21.23
CA GLN A 271 7.21 7.21 20.62
C GLN A 271 5.95 7.72 21.32
N PRO A 272 5.93 8.97 21.82
CA PRO A 272 4.76 9.47 22.51
C PRO A 272 3.56 9.57 21.57
N LEU A 273 2.45 8.95 21.99
CA LEU A 273 1.16 9.11 21.35
C LEU A 273 0.54 10.41 21.81
N GLY A 274 0.85 11.52 21.11
CA GLY A 274 0.18 12.79 21.34
C GLY A 274 -1.34 12.70 21.04
N ARG A 275 -2.15 13.62 21.61
CA ARG A 275 -3.61 13.64 21.45
C ARG A 275 -4.07 13.56 19.99
N ALA A 276 -3.39 14.25 19.08
CA ALA A 276 -3.71 14.22 17.65
C ALA A 276 -3.50 12.85 17.02
N ARG A 277 -2.43 12.13 17.37
CA ARG A 277 -2.18 10.76 16.90
C ARG A 277 -3.20 9.77 17.46
N GLY A 278 -3.54 9.90 18.75
CA GLY A 278 -4.57 9.07 19.37
C GLY A 278 -5.95 9.26 18.70
N ALA A 279 -6.35 10.50 18.44
CA ALA A 279 -7.59 10.81 17.73
C ALA A 279 -7.58 10.26 16.29
N ALA A 280 -6.46 10.38 15.58
CA ALA A 280 -6.30 9.85 14.24
C ALA A 280 -6.43 8.32 14.18
N LEU A 281 -5.82 7.61 15.13
CA LEU A 281 -5.94 6.16 15.26
C LEU A 281 -7.40 5.76 15.57
N ALA A 282 -8.06 6.45 16.49
CA ALA A 282 -9.45 6.20 16.83
C ALA A 282 -10.37 6.39 15.62
N LEU A 283 -10.18 7.47 14.85
CA LEU A 283 -10.93 7.72 13.61
C LEU A 283 -10.70 6.63 12.58
N THR A 284 -9.45 6.19 12.38
CA THR A 284 -9.13 5.12 11.42
C THR A 284 -9.79 3.80 11.83
N LEU A 285 -9.74 3.43 13.11
CA LEU A 285 -10.39 2.23 13.63
C LEU A 285 -11.93 2.31 13.53
N LEU A 286 -12.51 3.45 13.91
CA LEU A 286 -13.94 3.69 13.77
C LEU A 286 -14.38 3.54 12.31
N GLY A 287 -13.62 4.15 11.39
CA GLY A 287 -13.90 4.06 9.97
C GLY A 287 -13.83 2.63 9.43
N ALA A 288 -12.80 1.86 9.83
CA ALA A 288 -12.67 0.46 9.45
C ALA A 288 -13.84 -0.40 9.98
N THR A 289 -14.29 -0.13 11.21
CA THR A 289 -15.46 -0.81 11.83
C THR A 289 -16.74 -0.49 11.08
N LEU A 290 -16.99 0.79 10.76
CA LEU A 290 -18.18 1.22 9.99
C LEU A 290 -18.20 0.57 8.60
N LEU A 291 -17.05 0.46 7.94
CA LEU A 291 -16.94 -0.24 6.65
C LEU A 291 -17.21 -1.73 6.78
N ALA A 292 -16.69 -2.39 7.81
CA ALA A 292 -16.99 -3.79 8.06
C ALA A 292 -18.49 -4.03 8.28
N LEU A 293 -19.17 -3.14 9.02
CA LEU A 293 -20.62 -3.18 9.23
C LEU A 293 -21.40 -2.90 7.94
N SER A 294 -20.85 -2.13 7.00
CA SER A 294 -21.52 -1.81 5.73
C SER A 294 -21.59 -3.00 4.75
N THR A 295 -20.90 -4.11 5.04
CA THR A 295 -20.91 -5.34 4.21
C THR A 295 -22.01 -6.33 4.61
N GLY A 296 -22.72 -6.06 5.68
CA GLY A 296 -23.87 -6.86 6.15
C GLY A 296 -25.16 -6.30 5.64
#